data_cdc376d59b711ed16e0b1c9aa6bda477
#
_entry.id   cdc376d59b711ed16e0b1c9aa6bda477
#
_cell.length_a   1.000
_cell.length_b   1.000
_cell.length_c   1.000
_cell.angle_alpha   90.00
_cell.angle_beta   90.00
_cell.angle_gamma   90.00
#
_symmetry.space_group_name_H-M   'P 1'
#
loop_
_entity.id
_entity.type
_entity.pdbx_description
1 polymer ?
#
loop_
_entity_poly.entity_id
_entity_poly.type
_entity_poly.pdbx_seq_one_letter_code
_entity_poly.pdbx_strand_id
1 'polypeptide(L)'
;MSSRSRITAFLPAFAFALGLAVVGWIAIGYIGSNTLALAAALLIGACYLAGGLELLRYRRATTTLADGVAQLREPPASLDTWLDGLDAGLRNAVRLRIEGERVALPVPALTPYLVGMLVLLGMLGTLLGMMVMLRGTGMALETATDLQAIRDSLAAPIRGLGVAFGTSIAGIATSAMLGPVSYTHLTLPTKRIV
;
A
#
# COMPACT_ATOMS: atom_id res chain seq x y z
N MET A 1 4.92 4.58 30.84
CA MET A 1 4.58 4.26 29.44
C MET A 1 5.18 2.91 29.12
N SER A 2 4.36 1.87 29.03
CA SER A 2 4.81 0.48 28.96
C SER A 2 5.47 0.17 27.60
N SER A 3 6.46 -0.71 27.61
CA SER A 3 7.19 -1.23 26.43
C SER A 3 6.25 -1.72 25.31
N ARG A 4 5.09 -2.23 25.65
CA ARG A 4 4.04 -2.66 24.70
C ARG A 4 3.51 -1.52 23.80
N SER A 5 3.38 -0.30 24.33
CA SER A 5 2.88 0.85 23.55
C SER A 5 3.87 1.29 22.45
N ARG A 6 5.16 1.14 22.66
CA ARG A 6 6.18 1.46 21.63
C ARG A 6 6.22 0.40 20.54
N ILE A 7 6.13 -0.88 20.89
CA ILE A 7 6.16 -1.99 19.91
C ILE A 7 4.98 -1.90 18.94
N THR A 8 3.77 -1.60 19.44
CA THR A 8 2.58 -1.46 18.57
C THR A 8 2.64 -0.24 17.65
N ALA A 9 3.40 0.81 17.98
CA ALA A 9 3.58 1.98 17.13
C ALA A 9 4.62 1.75 16.02
N PHE A 10 5.67 0.94 16.28
CA PHE A 10 6.72 0.66 15.31
C PHE A 10 6.34 -0.42 14.28
N LEU A 11 5.48 -1.37 14.65
CA LEU A 11 5.09 -2.48 13.79
C LEU A 11 4.55 -2.05 12.42
N PRO A 12 3.58 -1.11 12.32
CA PRO A 12 3.06 -0.67 11.03
C PRO A 12 4.08 0.10 10.20
N ALA A 13 4.95 0.90 10.83
CA ALA A 13 6.00 1.61 10.12
C ALA A 13 7.05 0.64 9.56
N PHE A 14 7.41 -0.39 10.33
CA PHE A 14 8.32 -1.45 9.91
C PHE A 14 7.74 -2.27 8.76
N ALA A 15 6.47 -2.68 8.86
CA ALA A 15 5.78 -3.41 7.79
C ALA A 15 5.74 -2.58 6.50
N PHE A 16 5.45 -1.28 6.61
CA PHE A 16 5.45 -0.38 5.46
C PHE A 16 6.85 -0.23 4.82
N ALA A 17 7.89 -0.06 5.63
CA ALA A 17 9.27 0.03 5.15
C ALA A 17 9.72 -1.27 4.46
N LEU A 18 9.33 -2.44 5.00
CA LEU A 18 9.63 -3.74 4.41
C LEU A 18 8.99 -3.89 3.02
N GLY A 19 7.72 -3.48 2.86
CA GLY A 19 7.05 -3.49 1.56
C GLY A 19 7.75 -2.60 0.53
N LEU A 20 8.17 -1.39 0.94
CA LEU A 20 8.98 -0.51 0.07
C LEU A 20 10.33 -1.12 -0.31
N ALA A 21 11.00 -1.79 0.62
CA ALA A 21 12.27 -2.46 0.36
C ALA A 21 12.11 -3.59 -0.66
N VAL A 22 11.03 -4.38 -0.58
CA VAL A 22 10.72 -5.45 -1.54
C VAL A 22 10.49 -4.87 -2.94
N VAL A 23 9.64 -3.85 -3.06
CA VAL A 23 9.37 -3.20 -4.35
C VAL A 23 10.63 -2.57 -4.93
N GLY A 24 11.41 -1.86 -4.10
CA GLY A 24 12.66 -1.24 -4.50
C GLY A 24 13.69 -2.27 -5.01
N TRP A 25 13.85 -3.37 -4.30
CA TRP A 25 14.75 -4.45 -4.73
C TRP A 25 14.33 -5.03 -6.08
N ILE A 26 13.04 -5.32 -6.25
CA ILE A 26 12.52 -5.85 -7.51
C ILE A 26 12.68 -4.85 -8.64
N ALA A 27 12.40 -3.55 -8.41
CA ALA A 27 12.56 -2.50 -9.40
C ALA A 27 14.03 -2.35 -9.84
N ILE A 28 14.97 -2.39 -8.88
CA ILE A 28 16.42 -2.35 -9.19
C ILE A 28 16.82 -3.51 -10.08
N GLY A 29 16.31 -4.71 -9.84
CA GLY A 29 16.58 -5.89 -10.67
C GLY A 29 16.09 -5.77 -12.11
N TYR A 30 15.14 -4.86 -12.40
CA TYR A 30 14.63 -4.63 -13.75
C TYR A 30 15.32 -3.47 -14.50
N ILE A 31 16.17 -2.69 -13.83
CA ILE A 31 16.91 -1.60 -14.46
C ILE A 31 17.83 -2.18 -15.53
N GLY A 32 17.66 -1.69 -16.77
CA GLY A 32 18.46 -2.14 -17.91
C GLY A 32 18.08 -3.51 -18.50
N SER A 33 17.16 -4.27 -17.87
CA SER A 33 16.75 -5.60 -18.34
C SER A 33 15.37 -5.60 -19.02
N ASN A 34 14.37 -4.93 -18.43
CA ASN A 34 13.01 -4.93 -18.96
C ASN A 34 12.24 -3.68 -18.52
N THR A 35 12.05 -2.76 -19.47
CA THR A 35 11.37 -1.47 -19.22
C THR A 35 9.90 -1.64 -18.83
N LEU A 36 9.21 -2.64 -19.38
CA LEU A 36 7.80 -2.92 -19.04
C LEU A 36 7.65 -3.42 -17.60
N ALA A 37 8.55 -4.33 -17.18
CA ALA A 37 8.57 -4.84 -15.82
C ALA A 37 8.93 -3.74 -14.81
N LEU A 38 9.88 -2.88 -15.17
CA LEU A 38 10.23 -1.71 -14.36
C LEU A 38 9.03 -0.76 -14.21
N ALA A 39 8.30 -0.48 -15.29
CA ALA A 39 7.11 0.35 -15.25
C ALA A 39 6.02 -0.25 -14.34
N ALA A 40 5.79 -1.56 -14.44
CA ALA A 40 4.85 -2.26 -13.56
C ALA A 40 5.26 -2.20 -12.08
N ALA A 41 6.54 -2.43 -11.76
CA ALA A 41 7.07 -2.33 -10.41
C ALA A 41 6.96 -0.90 -9.85
N LEU A 42 7.26 0.11 -10.65
CA LEU A 42 7.10 1.52 -10.26
C LEU A 42 5.63 1.90 -10.02
N LEU A 43 4.71 1.38 -10.84
CA LEU A 43 3.27 1.60 -10.66
C LEU A 43 2.78 0.97 -9.35
N ILE A 44 3.20 -0.27 -9.06
CA ILE A 44 2.92 -0.93 -7.78
C ILE A 44 3.47 -0.09 -6.61
N GLY A 45 4.71 0.39 -6.73
CA GLY A 45 5.34 1.25 -5.73
C GLY A 45 4.58 2.57 -5.51
N ALA A 46 4.13 3.22 -6.58
CA ALA A 46 3.35 4.46 -6.51
C ALA A 46 2.00 4.24 -5.81
N CYS A 47 1.28 3.16 -6.15
CA CYS A 47 0.02 2.80 -5.49
C CYS A 47 0.22 2.47 -4.01
N TYR A 48 1.31 1.77 -3.68
CA TYR A 48 1.67 1.46 -2.31
C TYR A 48 1.99 2.71 -1.48
N LEU A 49 2.76 3.63 -2.05
CA LEU A 49 3.06 4.93 -1.44
C LEU A 49 1.78 5.76 -1.24
N ALA A 50 0.89 5.80 -2.23
CA ALA A 50 -0.38 6.51 -2.11
C ALA A 50 -1.22 6.00 -0.94
N GLY A 51 -1.34 4.67 -0.78
CA GLY A 51 -2.01 4.05 0.36
C GLY A 51 -1.34 4.37 1.70
N GLY A 52 -0.01 4.36 1.75
CA GLY A 52 0.75 4.75 2.93
C GLY A 52 0.57 6.22 3.31
N LEU A 53 0.55 7.12 2.34
CA LEU A 53 0.31 8.55 2.57
C LEU A 53 -1.12 8.81 3.09
N GLU A 54 -2.12 8.10 2.54
CA GLU A 54 -3.49 8.17 3.05
C GLU A 54 -3.57 7.75 4.51
N LEU A 55 -2.97 6.61 4.87
CA LEU A 55 -2.90 6.13 6.24
C LEU A 55 -2.18 7.09 7.18
N LEU A 56 -1.09 7.72 6.74
CA LEU A 56 -0.36 8.71 7.52
C LEU A 56 -1.21 9.96 7.77
N ARG A 57 -1.92 10.44 6.75
CA ARG A 57 -2.86 11.57 6.90
C ARG A 57 -3.97 11.24 7.88
N TYR A 58 -4.57 10.06 7.75
CA TYR A 58 -5.62 9.60 8.66
C TYR A 58 -5.12 9.48 10.10
N ARG A 59 -3.91 8.95 10.31
CA ARG A 59 -3.30 8.88 11.65
C ARG A 59 -3.10 10.26 12.26
N ARG A 60 -2.59 11.22 11.50
CA ARG A 60 -2.41 12.60 11.98
C ARG A 60 -3.74 13.21 12.39
N ALA A 61 -4.76 13.08 11.55
CA ALA A 61 -6.09 13.59 11.85
C ALA A 61 -6.68 12.96 13.13
N THR A 62 -6.57 11.64 13.29
CA THR A 62 -7.08 10.95 14.50
C THR A 62 -6.28 11.26 15.76
N THR A 63 -4.97 11.52 15.66
CA THR A 63 -4.17 11.94 16.83
C THR A 63 -4.56 13.33 17.30
N THR A 64 -4.81 14.28 16.40
CA THR A 64 -5.27 15.64 16.79
C THR A 64 -6.60 15.59 17.53
N LEU A 65 -7.51 14.70 17.10
CA LEU A 65 -8.79 14.49 17.80
C LEU A 65 -8.57 13.85 19.20
N ALA A 66 -7.73 12.82 19.28
CA ALA A 66 -7.45 12.16 20.55
C ALA A 66 -6.79 13.10 21.57
N ASP A 67 -5.85 13.93 21.13
CA ASP A 67 -5.19 14.92 21.95
C ASP A 67 -6.15 16.03 22.36
N GLY A 68 -6.98 16.51 21.44
CA GLY A 68 -8.03 17.50 21.71
C GLY A 68 -9.04 17.01 22.77
N VAL A 69 -9.48 15.75 22.68
CA VAL A 69 -10.38 15.14 23.68
C VAL A 69 -9.67 14.90 25.01
N ALA A 70 -8.41 14.48 25.01
CA ALA A 70 -7.64 14.21 26.22
C ALA A 70 -7.37 15.48 27.06
N GLN A 71 -7.33 16.63 26.40
CA GLN A 71 -7.14 17.94 27.07
C GLN A 71 -8.46 18.50 27.65
N LEU A 72 -9.61 17.99 27.23
CA LEU A 72 -10.90 18.42 27.78
C LEU A 72 -11.10 17.84 29.17
N ARG A 73 -10.96 18.69 30.20
CA ARG A 73 -11.38 18.39 31.57
C ARG A 73 -12.78 18.91 31.89
N GLU A 74 -13.19 19.95 31.17
CA GLU A 74 -14.51 20.59 31.26
C GLU A 74 -15.01 20.91 29.83
N PRO A 75 -16.34 21.07 29.63
CA PRO A 75 -16.84 21.50 28.33
C PRO A 75 -16.16 22.80 27.89
N PRO A 76 -15.70 22.90 26.62
CA PRO A 76 -15.00 24.09 26.15
C PRO A 76 -15.96 25.29 26.17
N ALA A 77 -15.44 26.45 26.54
CA ALA A 77 -16.22 27.68 26.58
C ALA A 77 -16.78 28.09 25.23
N SER A 78 -16.14 27.65 24.13
CA SER A 78 -16.59 27.84 22.75
C SER A 78 -16.25 26.58 21.94
N LEU A 79 -17.28 25.96 21.37
CA LEU A 79 -17.15 24.78 20.53
C LEU A 79 -16.36 25.07 19.26
N ASP A 80 -16.60 26.22 18.64
CA ASP A 80 -15.96 26.63 17.39
C ASP A 80 -14.43 26.79 17.56
N THR A 81 -14.00 27.43 18.65
CA THR A 81 -12.55 27.59 18.94
C THR A 81 -11.87 26.24 19.20
N TRP A 82 -12.55 25.30 19.85
CA TRP A 82 -12.02 23.95 20.06
C TRP A 82 -11.94 23.16 18.75
N LEU A 83 -12.99 23.26 17.92
CA LEU A 83 -13.01 22.63 16.59
C LEU A 83 -11.92 23.18 15.68
N ASP A 84 -11.54 24.45 15.80
CA ASP A 84 -10.46 25.05 15.02
C ASP A 84 -9.09 24.43 15.31
N GLY A 85 -8.90 23.84 16.47
CA GLY A 85 -7.70 23.07 16.82
C GLY A 85 -7.64 21.68 16.18
N LEU A 86 -8.74 21.19 15.57
CA LEU A 86 -8.80 19.88 14.93
C LEU A 86 -8.41 19.94 13.45
N ASP A 87 -8.00 18.79 12.91
CA ASP A 87 -7.79 18.63 11.47
C ASP A 87 -9.04 19.00 10.66
N ALA A 88 -8.85 19.75 9.58
CA ALA A 88 -9.95 20.26 8.74
C ALA A 88 -10.88 19.16 8.22
N GLY A 89 -10.36 17.97 7.95
CA GLY A 89 -11.15 16.82 7.47
C GLY A 89 -12.07 16.22 8.53
N LEU A 90 -11.75 16.38 9.82
CA LEU A 90 -12.55 15.86 10.92
C LEU A 90 -13.53 16.89 11.50
N ARG A 91 -13.25 18.18 11.34
CA ARG A 91 -13.97 19.30 11.97
C ARG A 91 -15.48 19.22 11.75
N ASN A 92 -15.91 19.06 10.51
CA ASN A 92 -17.32 18.99 10.17
C ASN A 92 -18.01 17.71 10.69
N ALA A 93 -17.35 16.56 10.59
CA ALA A 93 -17.90 15.30 11.07
C ALA A 93 -18.03 15.27 12.61
N VAL A 94 -17.08 15.85 13.32
CA VAL A 94 -17.13 15.98 14.79
C VAL A 94 -18.24 16.96 15.20
N ARG A 95 -18.36 18.09 14.52
CA ARG A 95 -19.43 19.06 14.76
C ARG A 95 -20.83 18.43 14.64
N LEU A 96 -21.12 17.79 13.51
CA LEU A 96 -22.40 17.14 13.27
C LEU A 96 -22.69 16.04 14.30
N ARG A 97 -21.66 15.32 14.73
CA ARG A 97 -21.80 14.28 15.76
C ARG A 97 -22.12 14.86 17.15
N ILE A 98 -21.57 16.03 17.49
CA ILE A 98 -21.90 16.75 18.72
C ILE A 98 -23.34 17.30 18.65
N GLU A 99 -23.79 17.74 17.48
CA GLU A 99 -25.16 18.20 17.21
C GLU A 99 -26.19 17.04 17.24
N GLY A 100 -25.76 15.79 17.45
CA GLY A 100 -26.63 14.61 17.58
C GLY A 100 -26.89 13.88 16.27
N GLU A 101 -26.27 14.27 15.17
CA GLU A 101 -26.39 13.55 13.92
C GLU A 101 -25.51 12.29 13.90
N ARG A 102 -26.05 11.20 13.33
CA ARG A 102 -25.34 9.93 13.19
C ARG A 102 -24.42 9.96 11.96
N VAL A 103 -23.42 10.83 11.97
CA VAL A 103 -22.43 10.92 10.89
C VAL A 103 -21.24 10.00 11.21
N ALA A 104 -20.86 9.16 10.24
CA ALA A 104 -19.67 8.36 10.34
C ALA A 104 -18.42 9.28 10.25
N LEU A 105 -17.46 9.05 11.14
CA LEU A 105 -16.15 9.70 11.02
C LEU A 105 -15.51 9.29 9.69
N PRO A 106 -14.80 10.19 9.01
CA PRO A 106 -14.11 9.86 7.76
C PRO A 106 -13.14 8.70 8.00
N VAL A 107 -13.29 7.66 7.19
CA VAL A 107 -12.46 6.45 7.20
C VAL A 107 -11.59 6.49 5.95
N PRO A 108 -10.36 5.94 5.96
CA PRO A 108 -9.56 5.83 4.75
C PRO A 108 -10.30 4.99 3.71
N ALA A 109 -10.85 5.66 2.69
CA ALA A 109 -11.71 5.04 1.69
C ALA A 109 -10.89 4.40 0.55
N LEU A 110 -9.72 4.96 0.23
CA LEU A 110 -8.89 4.51 -0.87
C LEU A 110 -8.06 3.28 -0.51
N THR A 111 -7.62 3.15 0.75
CA THR A 111 -6.72 2.07 1.18
C THR A 111 -7.27 0.66 0.89
N PRO A 112 -8.55 0.30 1.20
CA PRO A 112 -9.08 -1.02 0.86
C PRO A 112 -9.11 -1.28 -0.65
N TYR A 113 -9.42 -0.24 -1.43
CA TYR A 113 -9.40 -0.31 -2.89
C TYR A 113 -7.97 -0.52 -3.42
N LEU A 114 -6.99 0.21 -2.87
CA LEU A 114 -5.57 0.09 -3.26
C LEU A 114 -5.02 -1.29 -2.92
N VAL A 115 -5.42 -1.91 -1.81
CA VAL A 115 -5.04 -3.28 -1.46
C VAL A 115 -5.46 -4.26 -2.55
N GLY A 116 -6.70 -4.19 -3.01
CA GLY A 116 -7.19 -5.01 -4.13
C GLY A 116 -6.47 -4.70 -5.45
N MET A 117 -6.25 -3.42 -5.75
CA MET A 117 -5.57 -2.99 -6.96
C MET A 117 -4.10 -3.45 -7.01
N LEU A 118 -3.39 -3.47 -5.88
CA LEU A 118 -2.01 -4.00 -5.80
C LEU A 118 -1.95 -5.49 -6.16
N VAL A 119 -2.91 -6.30 -5.71
CA VAL A 119 -3.00 -7.71 -6.11
C VAL A 119 -3.26 -7.84 -7.61
N LEU A 120 -4.22 -7.07 -8.14
CA LEU A 120 -4.54 -7.09 -9.57
C LEU A 120 -3.37 -6.66 -10.45
N LEU A 121 -2.62 -5.64 -10.04
CA LEU A 121 -1.40 -5.21 -10.73
C LEU A 121 -0.31 -6.29 -10.70
N GLY A 122 -0.15 -6.98 -9.57
CA GLY A 122 0.75 -8.13 -9.47
C GLY A 122 0.36 -9.26 -10.44
N MET A 123 -0.92 -9.60 -10.50
CA MET A 123 -1.45 -10.62 -11.44
C MET A 123 -1.31 -10.17 -12.90
N LEU A 124 -1.59 -8.91 -13.21
CA LEU A 124 -1.39 -8.36 -14.54
C LEU A 124 0.07 -8.48 -14.98
N GLY A 125 1.00 -8.20 -14.06
CA GLY A 125 2.43 -8.36 -14.32
C GLY A 125 2.82 -9.80 -14.65
N THR A 126 2.21 -10.81 -14.01
CA THR A 126 2.44 -12.22 -14.38
C THR A 126 1.94 -12.55 -15.76
N LEU A 127 0.75 -12.08 -16.14
CA LEU A 127 0.20 -12.27 -17.48
C LEU A 127 1.08 -11.63 -18.55
N LEU A 128 1.53 -10.40 -18.34
CA LEU A 128 2.43 -9.70 -19.24
C LEU A 128 3.80 -10.41 -19.34
N GLY A 129 4.34 -10.88 -18.23
CA GLY A 129 5.60 -11.64 -18.21
C GLY A 129 5.49 -12.94 -19.01
N MET A 130 4.40 -13.70 -18.81
CA MET A 130 4.15 -14.92 -19.59
C MET A 130 3.93 -14.64 -21.07
N MET A 131 3.25 -13.55 -21.43
CA MET A 131 3.06 -13.15 -22.82
C MET A 131 4.39 -12.85 -23.51
N VAL A 132 5.28 -12.13 -22.84
CA VAL A 132 6.64 -11.84 -23.37
C VAL A 132 7.44 -13.13 -23.53
N MET A 133 7.34 -14.03 -22.55
CA MET A 133 7.98 -15.34 -22.60
C MET A 133 7.52 -16.16 -23.82
N LEU A 134 6.22 -16.30 -24.02
CA LEU A 134 5.67 -17.10 -25.12
C LEU A 134 6.06 -16.55 -26.49
N ARG A 135 6.01 -15.23 -26.67
CA ARG A 135 6.44 -14.59 -27.91
C ARG A 135 7.93 -14.82 -28.19
N GLY A 136 8.77 -14.70 -27.16
CA GLY A 136 10.22 -14.93 -27.29
C GLY A 136 10.55 -16.37 -27.66
N THR A 137 9.82 -17.34 -27.09
CA THR A 137 10.01 -18.77 -27.37
C THR A 137 9.59 -19.13 -28.80
N GLY A 138 8.46 -18.58 -29.27
CA GLY A 138 7.98 -18.84 -30.63
C GLY A 138 8.98 -18.42 -31.70
N MET A 139 9.46 -17.16 -31.61
CA MET A 139 10.45 -16.62 -32.55
C MET A 139 11.80 -17.37 -32.52
N ALA A 140 12.21 -17.81 -31.34
CA ALA A 140 13.47 -18.51 -31.13
C ALA A 140 13.46 -19.92 -31.72
N LEU A 141 12.33 -20.63 -31.65
CA LEU A 141 12.16 -21.96 -32.24
C LEU A 141 12.12 -21.93 -33.78
N GLU A 142 11.57 -20.85 -34.37
CA GLU A 142 11.53 -20.70 -35.83
C GLU A 142 12.89 -20.43 -36.45
N THR A 143 13.84 -19.85 -35.69
CA THR A 143 15.17 -19.47 -36.18
C THR A 143 16.30 -20.38 -35.72
N ALA A 144 16.02 -21.36 -34.87
CA ALA A 144 17.04 -22.25 -34.30
C ALA A 144 17.52 -23.30 -35.30
N THR A 145 18.70 -23.10 -35.88
CA THR A 145 19.37 -24.02 -36.78
C THR A 145 20.49 -24.83 -36.11
N ASP A 146 20.86 -24.51 -34.85
CA ASP A 146 21.99 -25.10 -34.16
C ASP A 146 21.70 -25.25 -32.63
N LEU A 147 22.38 -26.20 -31.97
CA LEU A 147 22.26 -26.47 -30.53
C LEU A 147 22.59 -25.24 -29.66
N GLN A 148 23.47 -24.36 -30.10
CA GLN A 148 23.82 -23.12 -29.42
C GLN A 148 22.62 -22.15 -29.49
N ALA A 149 22.00 -22.00 -30.64
CA ALA A 149 20.80 -21.19 -30.83
C ALA A 149 19.62 -21.69 -29.97
N ILE A 150 19.49 -23.01 -29.77
CA ILE A 150 18.48 -23.60 -28.89
C ILE A 150 18.75 -23.24 -27.41
N ARG A 151 20.00 -23.27 -26.98
CA ARG A 151 20.34 -22.86 -25.59
C ARG A 151 20.07 -21.39 -25.34
N ASP A 152 20.42 -20.52 -26.26
CA ASP A 152 20.18 -19.08 -26.16
C ASP A 152 18.68 -18.77 -26.24
N SER A 153 17.92 -19.55 -27.00
CA SER A 153 16.46 -19.43 -27.11
C SER A 153 15.73 -19.81 -25.81
N LEU A 154 16.28 -20.71 -25.01
CA LEU A 154 15.74 -21.06 -23.69
C LEU A 154 16.06 -20.03 -22.59
N ALA A 155 17.04 -19.16 -22.78
CA ALA A 155 17.37 -18.12 -21.82
C ALA A 155 16.30 -17.00 -21.76
N ALA A 156 15.65 -16.68 -22.87
CA ALA A 156 14.62 -15.65 -22.94
C ALA A 156 13.35 -16.03 -22.12
N PRO A 157 12.81 -17.25 -22.22
CA PRO A 157 11.72 -17.74 -21.39
C PRO A 157 12.01 -17.65 -19.88
N ILE A 158 13.22 -18.05 -19.46
CA ILE A 158 13.62 -18.00 -18.05
C ILE A 158 13.62 -16.56 -17.51
N ARG A 159 14.07 -15.60 -18.30
CA ARG A 159 14.02 -14.17 -17.93
C ARG A 159 12.58 -13.66 -17.84
N GLY A 160 11.72 -14.03 -18.77
CA GLY A 160 10.29 -13.67 -18.77
C GLY A 160 9.57 -14.22 -17.54
N LEU A 161 9.91 -15.44 -17.10
CA LEU A 161 9.39 -16.05 -15.89
C LEU A 161 9.82 -15.26 -14.63
N GLY A 162 11.08 -14.84 -14.57
CA GLY A 162 11.56 -13.99 -13.48
C GLY A 162 10.80 -12.66 -13.36
N VAL A 163 10.44 -12.05 -14.49
CA VAL A 163 9.60 -10.84 -14.53
C VAL A 163 8.20 -11.11 -14.01
N ALA A 164 7.58 -12.21 -14.47
CA ALA A 164 6.23 -12.59 -14.05
C ALA A 164 6.17 -12.81 -12.52
N PHE A 165 7.09 -13.57 -11.97
CA PHE A 165 7.11 -13.83 -10.52
C PHE A 165 7.47 -12.58 -9.71
N GLY A 166 8.43 -11.79 -10.15
CA GLY A 166 8.85 -10.59 -9.43
C GLY A 166 7.74 -9.56 -9.26
N THR A 167 6.99 -9.27 -10.30
CA THR A 167 5.84 -8.33 -10.23
C THR A 167 4.72 -8.87 -9.35
N SER A 168 4.46 -10.19 -9.39
CA SER A 168 3.46 -10.82 -8.52
C SER A 168 3.86 -10.75 -7.05
N ILE A 169 5.11 -11.06 -6.73
CA ILE A 169 5.66 -10.97 -5.38
C ILE A 169 5.54 -9.52 -4.87
N ALA A 170 5.89 -8.52 -5.70
CA ALA A 170 5.74 -7.12 -5.35
C ALA A 170 4.29 -6.76 -5.02
N GLY A 171 3.32 -7.13 -5.87
CA GLY A 171 1.91 -6.83 -5.68
C GLY A 171 1.32 -7.51 -4.44
N ILE A 172 1.60 -8.79 -4.24
CA ILE A 172 1.11 -9.56 -3.08
C ILE A 172 1.75 -9.07 -1.78
N ALA A 173 3.07 -8.87 -1.76
CA ALA A 173 3.78 -8.40 -0.57
C ALA A 173 3.29 -7.02 -0.13
N THR A 174 3.15 -6.07 -1.06
CA THR A 174 2.66 -4.72 -0.75
C THR A 174 1.21 -4.73 -0.30
N SER A 175 0.34 -5.54 -0.92
CA SER A 175 -1.05 -5.74 -0.50
C SER A 175 -1.12 -6.33 0.92
N ALA A 176 -0.35 -7.39 1.19
CA ALA A 176 -0.29 -8.04 2.50
C ALA A 176 0.27 -7.13 3.60
N MET A 177 1.15 -6.18 3.27
CA MET A 177 1.67 -5.20 4.24
C MET A 177 0.70 -4.04 4.47
N LEU A 178 0.00 -3.58 3.41
CA LEU A 178 -0.94 -2.47 3.50
C LEU A 178 -2.25 -2.85 4.21
N GLY A 179 -2.78 -4.06 3.96
CA GLY A 179 -4.04 -4.55 4.52
C GLY A 179 -4.07 -4.54 6.05
N PRO A 180 -3.22 -5.29 6.78
CA PRO A 180 -3.21 -5.31 8.25
C PRO A 180 -2.96 -3.94 8.87
N VAL A 181 -2.13 -3.10 8.24
CA VAL A 181 -1.89 -1.72 8.71
C VAL A 181 -3.17 -0.90 8.68
N SER A 182 -4.02 -1.05 7.66
CA SER A 182 -5.33 -0.38 7.61
C SER A 182 -6.28 -0.90 8.69
N TYR A 183 -6.37 -2.22 8.88
CA TYR A 183 -7.26 -2.83 9.88
C TYR A 183 -6.88 -2.51 11.33
N THR A 184 -5.61 -2.51 11.67
CA THR A 184 -5.15 -2.17 13.02
C THR A 184 -5.46 -0.72 13.40
N HIS A 185 -5.56 0.17 12.41
CA HIS A 185 -5.91 1.58 12.64
C HIS A 185 -7.42 1.83 12.74
N LEU A 186 -8.24 0.98 12.12
CA LEU A 186 -9.70 1.10 12.17
C LEU A 186 -10.32 0.51 13.44
N THR A 187 -9.71 -0.51 14.04
CA THR A 187 -10.31 -1.24 15.16
C THR A 187 -9.90 -0.72 16.54
N LEU A 188 -8.78 -0.02 16.69
CA LEU A 188 -8.29 0.47 17.98
C LEU A 188 -9.07 1.65 18.58
N PRO A 189 -9.55 2.66 17.83
CA PRO A 189 -10.27 3.78 18.43
C PRO A 189 -11.73 3.47 18.78
N THR A 190 -12.39 2.56 18.08
CA THR A 190 -13.82 2.28 18.28
C THR A 190 -14.13 1.49 19.57
N LYS A 191 -13.18 0.71 20.08
CA LYS A 191 -13.36 -0.05 21.35
C LYS A 191 -13.19 0.77 22.63
N ARG A 192 -12.75 2.02 22.54
CA ARG A 192 -12.56 2.89 23.72
C ARG A 192 -13.66 3.93 23.93
N ILE A 193 -14.67 3.96 23.09
CA ILE A 193 -15.75 4.97 23.12
C ILE A 193 -17.12 4.34 23.43
N VAL A 194 -17.14 3.08 23.91
CA VAL A 194 -18.34 2.44 24.46
C VAL A 194 -18.17 2.25 25.94
#